data_c8cca5833fb766dc00daad3417169109
#
_entry.id   c8cca5833fb766dc00daad3417169109
#
_cell.length_a   1.000
_cell.length_b   1.000
_cell.length_c   1.000
_cell.angle_alpha   90.00
_cell.angle_beta   90.00
_cell.angle_gamma   90.00
#
_symmetry.space_group_name_H-M   'P 1'
#
loop_
_entity.id
_entity.type
_entity.pdbx_description
1 polymer ?
#
loop_
_entity_poly.entity_id
_entity_poly.type
_entity_poly.pdbx_seq_one_letter_code
_entity_poly.pdbx_strand_id
1 'polypeptide(L)'
;MEKTDYDVLIVGTGAGGSAVLWRLCERLRESGIRIGIVEAGDLLLPMHSFNIPTLNLERWRQLFENPKISIPIGMRLPDFPAGTLLHALGGRTLFWTGVTPRMHGSALLKWPVSLEEMSAYYNIAEQVMSVNRDYTKGSRVTEVLVDRLRAGGFTEASGLPMAVDLDVTKYGQVHSNVFFSSLDFFALSLNRRSFDLAVNARAVRVLHEKGKVVGVQVMTPDKRSFFIKSKNVVVSAGALETPQLLLHSGIQGGAVGHYLAIHSFTMAHGLLNREDFPEQLGTLGILIPQTSERQPYQIQLYGPGGYFWYKYEDEPLRNEFTVRFEGFGVVESRFDNQVYLDPARVDEYGVPDIQIRFSYSDKDLEVIQQVVRAIRKVSETIRAPFVSLDGRPKICLMPAGQDNHVSGTCRMSEDSREGGTNRYGEVHGMSGLFVADNSVVPLVGASNPTLSTVSLAIRTADYLISKL
;
A
#
# COMPACT_ATOMS: atom_id res chain seq x y z
N MET A 1 -0.75 -6.90 -28.80
CA MET A 1 -1.94 -6.40 -28.09
C MET A 1 -2.81 -5.47 -28.93
N GLU A 2 -2.26 -4.63 -29.80
CA GLU A 2 -2.98 -3.56 -30.54
C GLU A 2 -4.22 -4.00 -31.34
N LYS A 3 -4.25 -5.22 -31.86
CA LYS A 3 -5.36 -5.73 -32.69
C LYS A 3 -6.37 -6.62 -31.94
N THR A 4 -6.27 -6.68 -30.61
CA THR A 4 -6.99 -7.66 -29.85
C THR A 4 -7.96 -6.98 -28.88
N ASP A 5 -9.22 -7.31 -28.99
CA ASP A 5 -10.24 -6.83 -28.06
C ASP A 5 -10.17 -7.65 -26.76
N TYR A 6 -10.12 -6.97 -25.63
CA TYR A 6 -10.20 -7.56 -24.29
C TYR A 6 -11.62 -7.40 -23.72
N ASP A 7 -12.04 -8.37 -22.94
CA ASP A 7 -13.24 -8.23 -22.13
C ASP A 7 -12.93 -7.41 -20.87
N VAL A 8 -11.71 -7.59 -20.31
CA VAL A 8 -11.18 -6.82 -19.19
C VAL A 8 -9.73 -6.46 -19.43
N LEU A 9 -9.40 -5.18 -19.33
CA LEU A 9 -8.04 -4.67 -19.33
C LEU A 9 -7.73 -4.02 -17.98
N ILE A 10 -6.66 -4.46 -17.33
CA ILE A 10 -6.20 -3.92 -16.05
C ILE A 10 -5.00 -3.01 -16.30
N VAL A 11 -4.99 -1.83 -15.66
CA VAL A 11 -3.90 -0.86 -15.73
C VAL A 11 -3.21 -0.77 -14.37
N GLY A 12 -1.94 -1.21 -14.31
CA GLY A 12 -1.15 -1.26 -13.10
C GLY A 12 -1.15 -2.63 -12.41
N THR A 13 0.02 -3.02 -11.91
CA THR A 13 0.30 -4.35 -11.33
C THR A 13 0.58 -4.33 -9.82
N GLY A 14 0.27 -3.21 -9.15
CA GLY A 14 0.35 -3.11 -7.69
C GLY A 14 -0.66 -4.02 -6.99
N ALA A 15 -0.81 -3.84 -5.68
CA ALA A 15 -1.67 -4.69 -4.83
C ALA A 15 -3.10 -4.85 -5.37
N GLY A 16 -3.72 -3.75 -5.83
CA GLY A 16 -5.09 -3.77 -6.33
C GLY A 16 -5.23 -4.48 -7.67
N GLY A 17 -4.47 -4.06 -8.71
CA GLY A 17 -4.59 -4.62 -10.06
C GLY A 17 -4.25 -6.11 -10.12
N SER A 18 -3.24 -6.53 -9.37
CA SER A 18 -2.86 -7.94 -9.29
C SER A 18 -3.90 -8.78 -8.53
N ALA A 19 -4.55 -8.21 -7.50
CA ALA A 19 -5.66 -8.88 -6.80
C ALA A 19 -6.88 -9.06 -7.70
N VAL A 20 -7.20 -8.03 -8.54
CA VAL A 20 -8.24 -8.15 -9.58
C VAL A 20 -7.88 -9.26 -10.57
N LEU A 21 -6.66 -9.26 -11.11
CA LEU A 21 -6.19 -10.29 -12.04
C LEU A 21 -6.38 -11.69 -11.45
N TRP A 22 -5.86 -11.88 -10.22
CA TRP A 22 -5.97 -13.16 -9.53
C TRP A 22 -7.44 -13.59 -9.39
N ARG A 23 -8.31 -12.68 -8.93
CA ARG A 23 -9.71 -13.02 -8.70
C ARG A 23 -10.46 -13.36 -9.99
N LEU A 24 -10.21 -12.62 -11.07
CA LEU A 24 -10.75 -12.94 -12.39
C LEU A 24 -10.28 -14.32 -12.87
N CYS A 25 -8.97 -14.60 -12.77
CA CYS A 25 -8.42 -15.90 -13.18
C CYS A 25 -8.95 -17.06 -12.33
N GLU A 26 -9.12 -16.84 -11.02
CA GLU A 26 -9.65 -17.84 -10.10
C GLU A 26 -11.13 -18.18 -10.40
N ARG A 27 -11.94 -17.17 -10.72
CA ARG A 27 -13.39 -17.34 -10.92
C ARG A 27 -13.79 -17.68 -12.35
N LEU A 28 -12.98 -17.32 -13.33
CA LEU A 28 -13.28 -17.44 -14.75
C LEU A 28 -12.39 -18.49 -15.47
N ARG A 29 -12.00 -19.56 -14.78
CA ARG A 29 -11.01 -20.57 -15.25
C ARG A 29 -11.29 -21.09 -16.66
N GLU A 30 -12.52 -21.47 -16.95
CA GLU A 30 -12.93 -22.12 -18.20
C GLU A 30 -13.72 -21.18 -19.13
N SER A 31 -13.75 -19.88 -18.84
CA SER A 31 -14.47 -18.90 -19.65
C SER A 31 -13.66 -18.47 -20.88
N GLY A 32 -14.35 -18.09 -21.96
CA GLY A 32 -13.77 -17.46 -23.14
C GLY A 32 -13.36 -15.98 -22.92
N ILE A 33 -13.48 -15.44 -21.72
CA ILE A 33 -13.19 -14.05 -21.37
C ILE A 33 -11.69 -13.77 -21.56
N ARG A 34 -11.36 -12.71 -22.27
CA ARG A 34 -9.97 -12.29 -22.51
C ARG A 34 -9.54 -11.21 -21.50
N ILE A 35 -8.46 -11.48 -20.78
CA ILE A 35 -7.92 -10.60 -19.76
C ILE A 35 -6.54 -10.12 -20.20
N GLY A 36 -6.33 -8.78 -20.19
CA GLY A 36 -5.04 -8.15 -20.38
C GLY A 36 -4.68 -7.31 -19.15
N ILE A 37 -3.39 -7.17 -18.89
CA ILE A 37 -2.85 -6.28 -17.86
C ILE A 37 -1.62 -5.55 -18.40
N VAL A 38 -1.54 -4.24 -18.12
CA VAL A 38 -0.42 -3.38 -18.55
C VAL A 38 0.26 -2.75 -17.33
N GLU A 39 1.58 -2.61 -17.42
CA GLU A 39 2.42 -2.01 -16.37
C GLU A 39 3.38 -0.99 -16.98
N ALA A 40 3.49 0.16 -16.32
CA ALA A 40 4.39 1.24 -16.77
C ALA A 40 5.87 0.87 -16.60
N GLY A 41 6.20 0.15 -15.54
CA GLY A 41 7.56 -0.32 -15.26
C GLY A 41 7.89 -1.67 -15.88
N ASP A 42 9.09 -2.15 -15.57
CA ASP A 42 9.61 -3.44 -16.01
C ASP A 42 9.67 -4.44 -14.84
N LEU A 43 10.08 -5.68 -15.12
CA LEU A 43 10.42 -6.67 -14.11
C LEU A 43 11.71 -6.25 -13.39
N LEU A 44 11.56 -5.73 -12.18
CA LEU A 44 12.68 -5.28 -11.36
C LEU A 44 13.26 -6.40 -10.48
N LEU A 45 12.38 -7.11 -9.78
CA LEU A 45 12.71 -8.20 -8.89
C LEU A 45 11.79 -9.39 -9.19
N PRO A 46 12.28 -10.64 -9.06
CA PRO A 46 11.46 -11.82 -9.30
C PRO A 46 10.48 -12.14 -8.17
N MET A 47 10.64 -11.49 -7.01
CA MET A 47 9.87 -11.70 -5.79
C MET A 47 10.02 -10.52 -4.84
N HIS A 48 9.40 -10.56 -3.67
CA HIS A 48 9.59 -9.57 -2.62
C HIS A 48 11.09 -9.43 -2.26
N SER A 49 11.54 -8.18 -2.03
CA SER A 49 12.96 -7.88 -1.76
C SER A 49 13.53 -8.63 -0.56
N PHE A 50 12.75 -8.85 0.50
CA PHE A 50 13.18 -9.61 1.68
C PHE A 50 13.34 -11.11 1.45
N ASN A 51 12.77 -11.65 0.36
CA ASN A 51 12.93 -13.05 -0.02
C ASN A 51 14.25 -13.32 -0.76
N ILE A 52 15.04 -12.28 -1.04
CA ILE A 52 16.32 -12.39 -1.76
C ILE A 52 17.47 -12.29 -0.75
N PRO A 53 18.07 -13.41 -0.31
CA PRO A 53 19.06 -13.43 0.79
C PRO A 53 20.31 -12.60 0.51
N THR A 54 20.66 -12.43 -0.77
CA THR A 54 21.85 -11.69 -1.20
C THR A 54 21.60 -10.19 -1.43
N LEU A 55 20.37 -9.73 -1.23
CA LEU A 55 20.02 -8.32 -1.35
C LEU A 55 20.31 -7.62 -0.03
N ASN A 56 21.47 -6.97 0.08
CA ASN A 56 21.81 -6.17 1.25
C ASN A 56 21.18 -4.78 1.19
N LEU A 57 21.26 -4.02 2.29
CA LEU A 57 20.63 -2.69 2.39
C LEU A 57 21.11 -1.72 1.30
N GLU A 58 22.39 -1.75 0.93
CA GLU A 58 22.93 -0.87 -0.11
C GLU A 58 22.31 -1.17 -1.47
N ARG A 59 22.27 -2.44 -1.87
CA ARG A 59 21.63 -2.87 -3.14
C ARG A 59 20.13 -2.59 -3.12
N TRP A 60 19.47 -2.81 -1.98
CA TRP A 60 18.06 -2.46 -1.80
C TRP A 60 17.82 -0.97 -2.04
N ARG A 61 18.65 -0.10 -1.47
CA ARG A 61 18.58 1.35 -1.69
C ARG A 61 18.82 1.71 -3.15
N GLN A 62 19.83 1.14 -3.78
CA GLN A 62 20.12 1.36 -5.20
C GLN A 62 18.94 1.01 -6.11
N LEU A 63 18.13 0.04 -5.74
CA LEU A 63 16.90 -0.32 -6.48
C LEU A 63 15.74 0.60 -6.10
N PHE A 64 15.43 0.71 -4.81
CA PHE A 64 14.26 1.43 -4.33
C PHE A 64 14.37 2.94 -4.49
N GLU A 65 15.56 3.51 -4.29
CA GLU A 65 15.83 4.94 -4.40
C GLU A 65 16.23 5.36 -5.83
N ASN A 66 16.26 4.42 -6.79
CA ASN A 66 16.56 4.74 -8.18
C ASN A 66 15.45 5.64 -8.78
N PRO A 67 15.78 6.88 -9.22
CA PRO A 67 14.77 7.82 -9.70
C PRO A 67 14.06 7.40 -10.99
N LYS A 68 14.54 6.36 -11.68
CA LYS A 68 13.85 5.77 -12.83
C LYS A 68 12.78 4.75 -12.41
N ILE A 69 12.82 4.28 -11.17
CA ILE A 69 11.93 3.27 -10.60
C ILE A 69 11.01 3.94 -9.58
N SER A 70 11.60 4.60 -8.60
CA SER A 70 10.92 5.40 -7.58
C SER A 70 11.08 6.88 -7.94
N ILE A 71 10.15 7.39 -8.76
CA ILE A 71 10.20 8.73 -9.34
C ILE A 71 9.85 9.75 -8.27
N PRO A 72 10.78 10.64 -7.84
CA PRO A 72 10.51 11.62 -6.81
C PRO A 72 9.71 12.79 -7.40
N ILE A 73 8.45 12.90 -7.06
CA ILE A 73 7.61 14.06 -7.42
C ILE A 73 7.62 15.15 -6.34
N GLY A 74 7.90 14.77 -5.08
CA GLY A 74 7.84 15.66 -3.92
C GLY A 74 8.77 16.88 -3.97
N MET A 75 9.90 16.81 -4.68
CA MET A 75 10.81 17.95 -4.87
C MET A 75 10.13 19.19 -5.49
N ARG A 76 9.02 19.00 -6.20
CA ARG A 76 8.23 20.06 -6.85
C ARG A 76 6.95 20.40 -6.10
N LEU A 77 6.67 19.69 -4.98
CA LEU A 77 5.40 19.72 -4.27
C LEU A 77 5.65 20.11 -2.80
N PRO A 78 5.63 21.40 -2.46
CA PRO A 78 5.96 21.86 -1.09
C PRO A 78 5.04 21.27 -0.03
N ASP A 79 3.77 21.03 -0.36
CA ASP A 79 2.78 20.44 0.55
C ASP A 79 2.92 18.92 0.69
N PHE A 80 3.71 18.27 -0.21
CA PHE A 80 3.85 16.81 -0.27
C PHE A 80 5.29 16.38 -0.59
N PRO A 81 6.29 16.81 0.21
CA PRO A 81 7.70 16.77 -0.17
C PRO A 81 8.30 15.35 -0.28
N ALA A 82 7.69 14.34 0.33
CA ALA A 82 8.14 12.96 0.22
C ALA A 82 7.36 12.13 -0.81
N GLY A 83 6.56 12.76 -1.66
CA GLY A 83 5.78 12.06 -2.70
C GLY A 83 6.68 11.37 -3.73
N THR A 84 6.38 10.10 -4.01
CA THR A 84 7.07 9.28 -5.01
C THR A 84 6.06 8.46 -5.80
N LEU A 85 6.35 8.22 -7.08
CA LEU A 85 5.68 7.20 -7.90
C LEU A 85 6.62 5.99 -8.01
N LEU A 86 6.08 4.78 -8.16
CA LEU A 86 6.92 3.58 -8.31
C LEU A 86 6.44 2.75 -9.50
N HIS A 87 7.30 2.65 -10.51
CA HIS A 87 7.05 1.93 -11.75
C HIS A 87 7.87 0.63 -11.78
N ALA A 88 7.24 -0.48 -11.46
CA ALA A 88 7.78 -1.82 -11.54
C ALA A 88 6.66 -2.84 -11.54
N LEU A 89 6.84 -3.97 -12.23
CA LEU A 89 5.92 -5.11 -12.15
C LEU A 89 5.82 -5.58 -10.69
N GLY A 90 4.61 -5.51 -10.13
CA GLY A 90 4.36 -5.77 -8.70
C GLY A 90 4.26 -4.51 -7.83
N GLY A 91 4.67 -3.35 -8.35
CA GLY A 91 4.56 -2.07 -7.66
C GLY A 91 5.27 -2.03 -6.30
N ARG A 92 4.75 -1.21 -5.37
CA ARG A 92 5.33 -1.02 -4.02
C ARG A 92 5.37 -2.28 -3.16
N THR A 93 4.57 -3.31 -3.50
CA THR A 93 4.58 -4.58 -2.77
C THR A 93 5.89 -5.36 -2.90
N LEU A 94 6.77 -4.98 -3.81
CA LEU A 94 8.13 -5.52 -3.87
C LEU A 94 9.01 -5.11 -2.68
N PHE A 95 8.68 -3.98 -2.02
CA PHE A 95 9.54 -3.33 -1.02
C PHE A 95 8.85 -3.04 0.31
N TRP A 96 7.57 -3.32 0.45
CA TRP A 96 6.80 -3.01 1.66
C TRP A 96 7.19 -3.91 2.83
N THR A 97 6.76 -3.56 4.03
CA THR A 97 7.09 -4.34 5.25
C THR A 97 6.18 -5.55 5.47
N GLY A 98 5.13 -5.73 4.68
CA GLY A 98 4.18 -6.84 4.82
C GLY A 98 3.17 -6.70 5.96
N VAL A 99 3.13 -5.56 6.65
CA VAL A 99 2.21 -5.35 7.78
C VAL A 99 0.78 -5.12 7.30
N THR A 100 -0.15 -5.94 7.77
CA THR A 100 -1.51 -6.08 7.24
C THR A 100 -2.60 -6.11 8.31
N PRO A 101 -2.72 -5.10 9.19
CA PRO A 101 -3.83 -5.03 10.12
C PRO A 101 -5.14 -4.75 9.38
N ARG A 102 -6.24 -5.34 9.86
CA ARG A 102 -7.58 -4.92 9.42
C ARG A 102 -7.84 -3.49 9.86
N MET A 103 -8.59 -2.76 9.05
CA MET A 103 -9.07 -1.41 9.41
C MET A 103 -10.00 -1.50 10.60
N HIS A 104 -9.88 -0.55 11.54
CA HIS A 104 -10.77 -0.47 12.70
C HIS A 104 -12.21 -0.21 12.27
N GLY A 105 -13.17 -0.83 12.99
CA GLY A 105 -14.59 -0.73 12.67
C GLY A 105 -15.14 0.69 12.57
N SER A 106 -14.61 1.63 13.37
CA SER A 106 -15.06 3.04 13.32
C SER A 106 -14.76 3.74 11.98
N ALA A 107 -13.71 3.32 11.28
CA ALA A 107 -13.44 3.80 9.93
C ALA A 107 -14.35 3.12 8.90
N LEU A 108 -14.52 1.79 9.02
CA LEU A 108 -15.35 1.00 8.11
C LEU A 108 -16.83 1.40 8.14
N LEU A 109 -17.37 1.82 9.30
CA LEU A 109 -18.75 2.31 9.43
C LEU A 109 -19.04 3.56 8.58
N LYS A 110 -18.01 4.27 8.13
CA LYS A 110 -18.12 5.45 7.26
C LYS A 110 -17.97 5.09 5.77
N TRP A 111 -17.76 3.80 5.45
CA TRP A 111 -17.64 3.34 4.08
C TRP A 111 -19.02 2.89 3.56
N PRO A 112 -19.28 2.99 2.26
CA PRO A 112 -20.52 2.49 1.66
C PRO A 112 -20.50 0.95 1.50
N VAL A 113 -19.87 0.24 2.44
CA VAL A 113 -19.71 -1.23 2.46
C VAL A 113 -19.97 -1.69 3.89
N SER A 114 -20.78 -2.73 4.09
CA SER A 114 -21.08 -3.22 5.44
C SER A 114 -19.86 -3.88 6.11
N LEU A 115 -19.84 -3.88 7.44
CA LEU A 115 -18.78 -4.55 8.22
C LEU A 115 -18.71 -6.06 7.92
N GLU A 116 -19.87 -6.69 7.74
CA GLU A 116 -19.98 -8.10 7.40
C GLU A 116 -19.38 -8.40 6.02
N GLU A 117 -19.75 -7.60 5.02
CA GLU A 117 -19.21 -7.72 3.67
C GLU A 117 -17.69 -7.52 3.67
N MET A 118 -17.18 -6.47 4.34
CA MET A 118 -15.75 -6.25 4.46
C MET A 118 -15.03 -7.39 5.19
N SER A 119 -15.63 -7.94 6.25
CA SER A 119 -15.04 -9.06 6.97
C SER A 119 -14.88 -10.29 6.09
N ALA A 120 -15.87 -10.57 5.23
CA ALA A 120 -15.78 -11.68 4.27
C ALA A 120 -14.61 -11.48 3.27
N TYR A 121 -14.47 -10.27 2.73
CA TYR A 121 -13.35 -9.97 1.81
C TYR A 121 -11.99 -9.89 2.51
N TYR A 122 -11.92 -9.46 3.76
CA TYR A 122 -10.71 -9.56 4.56
C TYR A 122 -10.26 -11.02 4.75
N ASN A 123 -11.20 -11.94 5.04
CA ASN A 123 -10.87 -13.37 5.17
C ASN A 123 -10.24 -13.91 3.88
N ILE A 124 -10.79 -13.56 2.72
CA ILE A 124 -10.24 -13.99 1.42
C ILE A 124 -8.84 -13.39 1.19
N ALA A 125 -8.68 -12.09 1.44
CA ALA A 125 -7.42 -11.41 1.26
C ALA A 125 -6.33 -11.93 2.21
N GLU A 126 -6.65 -12.12 3.49
CA GLU A 126 -5.73 -12.68 4.48
C GLU A 126 -5.28 -14.10 4.09
N GLN A 127 -6.21 -14.92 3.61
CA GLN A 127 -5.88 -16.28 3.18
C GLN A 127 -4.92 -16.29 1.99
N VAL A 128 -5.20 -15.50 0.95
CA VAL A 128 -4.36 -15.50 -0.27
C VAL A 128 -3.02 -14.82 -0.07
N MET A 129 -2.94 -13.88 0.86
CA MET A 129 -1.70 -13.18 1.22
C MET A 129 -0.92 -13.88 2.35
N SER A 130 -1.38 -15.03 2.83
CA SER A 130 -0.78 -15.76 3.98
C SER A 130 -0.62 -14.87 5.22
N VAL A 131 -1.63 -14.04 5.52
CA VAL A 131 -1.57 -13.14 6.67
C VAL A 131 -1.68 -13.93 7.97
N ASN A 132 -0.70 -13.73 8.84
CA ASN A 132 -0.67 -14.37 10.15
C ASN A 132 -0.02 -13.46 11.21
N ARG A 133 -0.05 -13.91 12.47
CA ARG A 133 0.59 -13.21 13.61
C ARG A 133 1.76 -13.98 14.21
N ASP A 134 2.15 -15.07 13.58
CA ASP A 134 3.18 -15.98 14.09
C ASP A 134 4.60 -15.59 13.67
N TYR A 135 4.75 -14.53 12.86
CA TYR A 135 6.06 -14.05 12.39
C TYR A 135 7.06 -13.79 13.52
N THR A 136 6.57 -13.33 14.67
CA THR A 136 7.40 -13.06 15.86
C THR A 136 7.22 -14.10 16.97
N LYS A 137 6.58 -15.24 16.70
CA LYS A 137 6.39 -16.32 17.65
C LYS A 137 7.72 -16.91 18.07
N GLY A 138 7.92 -17.08 19.37
CA GLY A 138 9.19 -17.54 19.95
C GLY A 138 10.28 -16.46 19.98
N SER A 139 9.98 -15.23 19.58
CA SER A 139 10.87 -14.11 19.74
C SER A 139 10.80 -13.54 21.15
N ARG A 140 11.83 -13.81 21.95
CA ARG A 140 11.86 -13.40 23.36
C ARG A 140 11.70 -11.89 23.55
N VAL A 141 12.31 -11.08 22.68
CA VAL A 141 12.19 -9.63 22.74
C VAL A 141 10.74 -9.18 22.51
N THR A 142 10.04 -9.76 21.54
CA THR A 142 8.63 -9.43 21.28
C THR A 142 7.74 -9.84 22.46
N GLU A 143 7.89 -11.06 22.99
CA GLU A 143 7.09 -11.56 24.10
C GLU A 143 7.23 -10.67 25.34
N VAL A 144 8.46 -10.42 25.78
CA VAL A 144 8.75 -9.58 26.96
C VAL A 144 8.19 -8.17 26.79
N LEU A 145 8.35 -7.56 25.60
CA LEU A 145 7.86 -6.21 25.38
C LEU A 145 6.33 -6.14 25.27
N VAL A 146 5.67 -7.14 24.68
CA VAL A 146 4.21 -7.25 24.70
C VAL A 146 3.67 -7.35 26.12
N ASP A 147 4.30 -8.17 26.98
CA ASP A 147 3.89 -8.31 28.37
C ASP A 147 4.09 -7.00 29.16
N ARG A 148 5.23 -6.30 28.97
CA ARG A 148 5.45 -4.95 29.55
C ARG A 148 4.39 -3.96 29.11
N LEU A 149 4.06 -3.94 27.82
CA LEU A 149 3.07 -3.04 27.23
C LEU A 149 1.67 -3.32 27.81
N ARG A 150 1.25 -4.57 27.88
CA ARG A 150 -0.05 -4.96 28.47
C ARG A 150 -0.14 -4.59 29.94
N ALA A 151 0.91 -4.85 30.70
CA ALA A 151 0.98 -4.44 32.12
C ALA A 151 0.97 -2.92 32.29
N GLY A 152 1.52 -2.17 31.30
CA GLY A 152 1.52 -0.71 31.26
C GLY A 152 0.25 -0.06 30.72
N GLY A 153 -0.81 -0.88 30.46
CA GLY A 153 -2.13 -0.39 30.04
C GLY A 153 -2.38 -0.41 28.52
N PHE A 154 -1.48 -0.98 27.72
CA PHE A 154 -1.71 -1.24 26.29
C PHE A 154 -2.21 -2.68 26.09
N THR A 155 -3.42 -2.95 26.60
CA THR A 155 -3.98 -4.30 26.70
C THR A 155 -4.10 -5.04 25.37
N GLU A 156 -4.30 -4.32 24.26
CA GLU A 156 -4.44 -4.84 22.89
C GLU A 156 -3.10 -5.02 22.16
N ALA A 157 -1.96 -4.73 22.82
CA ALA A 157 -0.66 -4.93 22.21
C ALA A 157 -0.44 -6.41 21.84
N SER A 158 0.02 -6.65 20.61
CA SER A 158 0.18 -8.00 20.06
C SER A 158 1.29 -8.04 19.00
N GLY A 159 1.67 -9.25 18.56
CA GLY A 159 2.50 -9.39 17.37
C GLY A 159 1.86 -8.72 16.13
N LEU A 160 2.70 -8.21 15.24
CA LEU A 160 2.26 -7.63 13.97
C LEU A 160 1.56 -8.68 13.10
N PRO A 161 0.39 -8.39 12.52
CA PRO A 161 -0.16 -9.19 11.45
C PRO A 161 0.67 -8.96 10.18
N MET A 162 1.25 -10.01 9.63
CA MET A 162 2.19 -9.96 8.52
C MET A 162 1.69 -10.79 7.35
N ALA A 163 1.81 -10.26 6.14
CA ALA A 163 1.63 -11.02 4.90
C ALA A 163 2.93 -11.79 4.61
N VAL A 164 3.08 -12.93 5.25
CA VAL A 164 4.26 -13.79 5.15
C VAL A 164 3.87 -15.25 5.29
N ASP A 165 4.32 -16.08 4.35
CA ASP A 165 4.20 -17.52 4.43
C ASP A 165 5.31 -18.06 5.34
N LEU A 166 4.91 -18.76 6.40
CA LEU A 166 5.81 -19.38 7.39
C LEU A 166 5.84 -20.90 7.25
N ASP A 167 5.15 -21.48 6.28
CA ASP A 167 5.11 -22.91 6.07
C ASP A 167 6.49 -23.45 5.70
N VAL A 168 6.82 -24.62 6.24
CA VAL A 168 8.09 -25.31 5.96
C VAL A 168 8.13 -25.70 4.49
N THR A 169 9.16 -25.30 3.76
CA THR A 169 9.31 -25.69 2.36
C THR A 169 9.48 -27.21 2.23
N LYS A 170 8.88 -27.81 1.18
CA LYS A 170 8.90 -29.26 0.93
C LYS A 170 10.31 -29.87 0.75
N TYR A 171 11.31 -29.05 0.46
CA TYR A 171 12.64 -29.48 0.02
C TYR A 171 13.73 -29.30 1.05
N GLY A 172 13.41 -29.02 2.29
CA GLY A 172 14.49 -28.88 3.22
C GLY A 172 14.14 -28.46 4.62
N GLN A 173 15.14 -28.54 5.42
CA GLN A 173 15.14 -28.11 6.80
C GLN A 173 15.35 -26.58 6.93
N VAL A 174 15.35 -25.84 5.80
CA VAL A 174 15.51 -24.39 5.80
C VAL A 174 14.14 -23.76 5.89
N HIS A 175 13.84 -23.20 7.03
CA HIS A 175 12.70 -22.30 7.20
C HIS A 175 13.01 -20.98 6.49
N SER A 176 12.32 -20.70 5.42
CA SER A 176 12.36 -19.40 4.79
C SER A 176 11.03 -18.69 5.00
N ASN A 177 11.05 -17.52 5.62
CA ASN A 177 9.89 -16.64 5.63
C ASN A 177 9.72 -16.09 4.21
N VAL A 178 8.57 -16.33 3.60
CA VAL A 178 8.27 -15.83 2.26
C VAL A 178 7.32 -14.65 2.37
N PHE A 179 7.87 -13.44 2.27
CA PHE A 179 7.08 -12.21 2.26
C PHE A 179 6.28 -12.11 0.96
N PHE A 180 5.02 -11.79 1.11
CA PHE A 180 4.09 -11.61 0.00
C PHE A 180 4.43 -10.37 -0.83
N SER A 181 4.35 -10.51 -2.15
CA SER A 181 4.31 -9.42 -3.11
C SER A 181 3.18 -9.64 -4.13
N SER A 182 2.84 -8.62 -4.91
CA SER A 182 1.85 -8.76 -5.97
C SER A 182 2.24 -9.77 -7.05
N LEU A 183 3.53 -10.15 -7.12
CA LEU A 183 4.00 -11.20 -8.04
C LEU A 183 3.43 -12.59 -7.68
N ASP A 184 3.10 -12.81 -6.41
CA ASP A 184 2.44 -14.05 -5.97
C ASP A 184 1.05 -14.19 -6.59
N PHE A 185 0.31 -13.08 -6.77
CA PHE A 185 -0.94 -13.09 -7.51
C PHE A 185 -0.75 -13.48 -8.99
N PHE A 186 0.35 -13.06 -9.64
CA PHE A 186 0.66 -13.49 -11.00
C PHE A 186 0.91 -14.98 -11.07
N ALA A 187 1.72 -15.53 -10.17
CA ALA A 187 2.00 -16.96 -10.11
C ALA A 187 0.72 -17.77 -9.88
N LEU A 188 -0.13 -17.35 -8.94
CA LEU A 188 -1.43 -17.96 -8.70
C LEU A 188 -2.35 -17.87 -9.92
N SER A 189 -2.35 -16.75 -10.64
CA SER A 189 -3.17 -16.53 -11.84
C SER A 189 -2.75 -17.45 -12.98
N LEU A 190 -1.45 -17.57 -13.26
CA LEU A 190 -0.89 -18.44 -14.30
C LEU A 190 -1.24 -19.90 -14.06
N ASN A 191 -1.32 -20.34 -12.80
CA ASN A 191 -1.76 -21.69 -12.44
C ASN A 191 -3.27 -21.93 -12.70
N ARG A 192 -4.05 -20.89 -13.01
CA ARG A 192 -5.50 -20.98 -13.24
C ARG A 192 -5.87 -20.86 -14.71
N ARG A 193 -5.31 -19.87 -15.38
CA ARG A 193 -5.54 -19.61 -16.80
C ARG A 193 -4.52 -18.64 -17.39
N SER A 194 -4.45 -18.61 -18.73
CA SER A 194 -3.67 -17.60 -19.44
C SER A 194 -4.29 -16.20 -19.40
N PHE A 195 -3.44 -15.20 -19.41
CA PHE A 195 -3.76 -13.78 -19.58
C PHE A 195 -2.62 -13.10 -20.34
N ASP A 196 -2.85 -11.92 -20.91
CA ASP A 196 -1.81 -11.14 -21.60
C ASP A 196 -1.24 -10.11 -20.66
N LEU A 197 0.11 -10.05 -20.56
CA LEU A 197 0.84 -9.05 -19.78
C LEU A 197 1.73 -8.22 -20.71
N ALA A 198 1.69 -6.89 -20.56
CA ALA A 198 2.67 -5.98 -21.15
C ALA A 198 3.31 -5.12 -20.06
N VAL A 199 4.63 -5.20 -19.94
CA VAL A 199 5.47 -4.29 -19.15
C VAL A 199 6.01 -3.17 -20.05
N ASN A 200 6.59 -2.10 -19.46
CA ASN A 200 7.02 -0.92 -20.21
C ASN A 200 5.90 -0.36 -21.10
N ALA A 201 4.66 -0.45 -20.62
CA ALA A 201 3.45 -0.05 -21.33
C ALA A 201 2.64 0.92 -20.44
N ARG A 202 3.06 2.19 -20.44
CA ARG A 202 2.42 3.22 -19.62
C ARG A 202 1.07 3.63 -20.20
N ALA A 203 0.00 3.46 -19.44
CA ALA A 203 -1.31 4.00 -19.78
C ALA A 203 -1.28 5.52 -19.68
N VAL A 204 -1.58 6.20 -20.78
CA VAL A 204 -1.55 7.66 -20.87
C VAL A 204 -2.96 8.24 -20.98
N ARG A 205 -3.93 7.48 -21.45
CA ARG A 205 -5.32 7.92 -21.55
C ARG A 205 -6.30 6.76 -21.52
N VAL A 206 -7.40 6.90 -20.78
CA VAL A 206 -8.59 6.07 -20.91
C VAL A 206 -9.45 6.64 -22.02
N LEU A 207 -9.86 5.82 -22.96
CA LEU A 207 -10.68 6.21 -24.09
C LEU A 207 -12.14 5.83 -23.83
N HIS A 208 -13.05 6.76 -24.06
CA HIS A 208 -14.48 6.55 -23.82
C HIS A 208 -15.35 7.27 -24.83
N GLU A 209 -16.54 6.75 -25.04
CA GLU A 209 -17.57 7.31 -25.92
C GLU A 209 -18.93 7.30 -25.20
N LYS A 210 -19.58 8.47 -25.16
CA LYS A 210 -20.94 8.62 -24.57
C LYS A 210 -21.07 7.98 -23.17
N GLY A 211 -20.08 8.19 -22.30
CA GLY A 211 -20.10 7.66 -20.94
C GLY A 211 -19.79 6.15 -20.81
N LYS A 212 -19.22 5.52 -21.85
CA LYS A 212 -18.79 4.13 -21.84
C LYS A 212 -17.32 4.03 -22.22
N VAL A 213 -16.54 3.25 -21.47
CA VAL A 213 -15.14 2.97 -21.79
C VAL A 213 -15.04 2.15 -23.10
N VAL A 214 -14.04 2.45 -23.94
CA VAL A 214 -13.76 1.72 -25.19
C VAL A 214 -12.35 1.15 -25.23
N GLY A 215 -11.47 1.56 -24.33
CA GLY A 215 -10.11 1.04 -24.22
C GLY A 215 -9.15 2.02 -23.57
N VAL A 216 -7.86 1.75 -23.74
CA VAL A 216 -6.76 2.54 -23.16
C VAL A 216 -5.71 2.82 -24.23
N GLN A 217 -5.22 4.04 -24.25
CA GLN A 217 -4.00 4.40 -24.97
C GLN A 217 -2.80 4.15 -24.08
N VAL A 218 -1.85 3.36 -24.56
CA VAL A 218 -0.58 3.10 -23.85
C VAL A 218 0.58 3.57 -24.69
N MET A 219 1.68 3.94 -24.02
CA MET A 219 2.93 4.32 -24.68
C MET A 219 4.09 3.53 -24.09
N THR A 220 5.01 3.15 -24.98
CA THR A 220 6.28 2.50 -24.62
C THR A 220 7.38 3.54 -24.35
N PRO A 221 8.50 3.18 -23.70
CA PRO A 221 9.60 4.11 -23.42
C PRO A 221 10.18 4.79 -24.69
N ASP A 222 10.15 4.12 -25.85
CA ASP A 222 10.53 4.68 -27.15
C ASP A 222 9.41 5.53 -27.82
N LYS A 223 8.38 5.91 -27.03
CA LYS A 223 7.28 6.82 -27.41
C LYS A 223 6.36 6.30 -28.51
N ARG A 224 6.36 5.01 -28.78
CA ARG A 224 5.32 4.40 -29.62
C ARG A 224 4.00 4.34 -28.88
N SER A 225 2.94 4.76 -29.54
CA SER A 225 1.60 4.77 -28.98
C SER A 225 0.76 3.63 -29.55
N PHE A 226 0.03 2.94 -28.66
CA PHE A 226 -0.85 1.83 -29.03
C PHE A 226 -2.24 2.05 -28.41
N PHE A 227 -3.26 1.70 -29.16
CA PHE A 227 -4.63 1.64 -28.67
C PHE A 227 -5.00 0.19 -28.34
N ILE A 228 -5.38 -0.07 -27.10
CA ILE A 228 -5.85 -1.39 -26.63
C ILE A 228 -7.34 -1.28 -26.38
N LYS A 229 -8.14 -1.94 -27.22
CA LYS A 229 -9.59 -2.00 -27.06
C LYS A 229 -9.97 -2.91 -25.90
N SER A 230 -10.94 -2.47 -25.09
CA SER A 230 -11.50 -3.28 -24.01
C SER A 230 -12.94 -2.91 -23.71
N LYS A 231 -13.76 -3.91 -23.36
CA LYS A 231 -15.15 -3.70 -22.93
C LYS A 231 -15.22 -3.13 -21.51
N ASN A 232 -14.28 -3.53 -20.65
CA ASN A 232 -14.14 -3.06 -19.29
C ASN A 232 -12.67 -2.74 -19.01
N VAL A 233 -12.43 -1.64 -18.28
CA VAL A 233 -11.10 -1.22 -17.86
C VAL A 233 -11.08 -1.08 -16.35
N VAL A 234 -10.08 -1.68 -15.71
CA VAL A 234 -9.82 -1.51 -14.27
C VAL A 234 -8.54 -0.73 -14.10
N VAL A 235 -8.63 0.49 -13.57
CA VAL A 235 -7.47 1.35 -13.29
C VAL A 235 -6.98 1.07 -11.87
N SER A 236 -5.71 0.74 -11.74
CA SER A 236 -5.01 0.42 -10.49
C SER A 236 -3.60 1.02 -10.47
N ALA A 237 -3.48 2.26 -10.93
CA ALA A 237 -2.21 2.97 -11.06
C ALA A 237 -1.74 3.62 -9.73
N GLY A 238 -2.50 3.42 -8.64
CA GLY A 238 -2.22 4.00 -7.32
C GLY A 238 -2.85 5.38 -7.13
N ALA A 239 -2.96 5.82 -5.86
CA ALA A 239 -3.76 6.98 -5.49
C ALA A 239 -3.24 8.34 -6.00
N LEU A 240 -2.09 8.39 -6.68
CA LEU A 240 -1.58 9.59 -7.35
C LEU A 240 -1.78 9.53 -8.87
N GLU A 241 -1.46 8.41 -9.50
CA GLU A 241 -1.53 8.28 -10.97
C GLU A 241 -2.92 7.86 -11.47
N THR A 242 -3.74 7.19 -10.64
CA THR A 242 -5.13 6.89 -11.00
C THR A 242 -5.94 8.17 -11.25
N PRO A 243 -5.99 9.16 -10.35
CA PRO A 243 -6.66 10.41 -10.64
C PRO A 243 -5.98 11.18 -11.78
N GLN A 244 -4.64 11.14 -11.91
CA GLN A 244 -3.95 11.76 -13.06
C GLN A 244 -4.48 11.19 -14.38
N LEU A 245 -4.53 9.88 -14.50
CA LEU A 245 -5.01 9.21 -15.71
C LEU A 245 -6.47 9.57 -16.02
N LEU A 246 -7.35 9.56 -15.01
CA LEU A 246 -8.77 9.90 -15.19
C LEU A 246 -8.95 11.38 -15.60
N LEU A 247 -8.31 12.31 -14.89
CA LEU A 247 -8.39 13.74 -15.18
C LEU A 247 -7.83 14.07 -16.57
N HIS A 248 -6.67 13.50 -16.95
CA HIS A 248 -6.09 13.67 -18.28
C HIS A 248 -6.97 13.08 -19.39
N SER A 249 -7.80 12.10 -19.06
CA SER A 249 -8.76 11.49 -19.98
C SER A 249 -10.06 12.29 -20.12
N GLY A 250 -10.19 13.42 -19.41
CA GLY A 250 -11.42 14.23 -19.38
C GLY A 250 -12.52 13.63 -18.50
N ILE A 251 -12.20 12.65 -17.66
CA ILE A 251 -13.14 12.02 -16.74
C ILE A 251 -13.07 12.81 -15.41
N GLN A 252 -13.90 13.81 -15.34
CA GLN A 252 -14.00 14.75 -14.21
C GLN A 252 -15.29 14.46 -13.44
N GLY A 253 -15.28 13.45 -12.58
CA GLY A 253 -16.31 13.35 -11.54
C GLY A 253 -16.09 14.41 -10.44
N GLY A 254 -17.15 14.84 -9.74
CA GLY A 254 -17.05 15.89 -8.73
C GLY A 254 -16.04 15.68 -7.60
N ALA A 255 -15.48 14.48 -7.48
CA ALA A 255 -14.54 14.12 -6.42
C ALA A 255 -13.25 13.43 -6.93
N VAL A 256 -13.07 13.28 -8.25
CA VAL A 256 -11.82 12.71 -8.81
C VAL A 256 -10.66 13.67 -8.53
N GLY A 257 -9.61 13.15 -7.90
CA GLY A 257 -8.46 13.92 -7.43
C GLY A 257 -8.62 14.51 -6.03
N HIS A 258 -9.84 14.73 -5.55
CA HIS A 258 -10.12 15.28 -4.20
C HIS A 258 -10.03 14.24 -3.09
N TYR A 259 -10.08 14.70 -1.84
CA TYR A 259 -10.04 13.87 -0.64
C TYR A 259 -8.75 13.08 -0.47
N LEU A 260 -7.64 13.59 -0.99
CA LEU A 260 -6.32 13.03 -0.75
C LEU A 260 -6.10 12.86 0.76
N ALA A 261 -5.85 11.64 1.19
CA ALA A 261 -5.56 11.29 2.56
C ALA A 261 -4.28 10.46 2.67
N ILE A 262 -3.59 10.63 3.81
CA ILE A 262 -2.39 9.91 4.23
C ILE A 262 -2.52 9.64 5.73
N HIS A 263 -1.51 8.99 6.34
CA HIS A 263 -1.37 9.03 7.79
C HIS A 263 -0.49 10.20 8.23
N SER A 264 -0.76 10.77 9.41
CA SER A 264 0.22 11.59 10.10
C SER A 264 1.31 10.66 10.66
N PHE A 265 2.37 10.47 9.89
CA PHE A 265 3.42 9.49 10.19
C PHE A 265 4.46 10.08 11.16
N THR A 266 4.55 9.50 12.34
CA THR A 266 5.50 9.92 13.39
C THR A 266 6.49 8.81 13.65
N MET A 267 7.78 9.13 13.71
CA MET A 267 8.85 8.18 13.93
C MET A 267 9.71 8.57 15.13
N ALA A 268 10.17 7.56 15.86
CA ALA A 268 11.17 7.69 16.93
C ALA A 268 12.06 6.45 16.98
N HIS A 269 13.23 6.57 17.61
CA HIS A 269 14.11 5.45 17.90
C HIS A 269 14.46 5.46 19.38
N GLY A 270 14.49 4.27 19.97
CA GLY A 270 14.90 4.04 21.35
C GLY A 270 15.99 2.98 21.44
N LEU A 271 16.67 2.94 22.56
CA LEU A 271 17.67 1.92 22.88
C LEU A 271 17.12 0.95 23.92
N LEU A 272 17.37 -0.32 23.72
CA LEU A 272 17.15 -1.39 24.68
C LEU A 272 18.49 -2.00 25.07
N ASN A 273 18.66 -2.31 26.36
CA ASN A 273 19.85 -2.98 26.82
C ASN A 273 19.75 -4.49 26.54
N ARG A 274 20.82 -5.08 25.99
CA ARG A 274 20.92 -6.51 25.70
C ARG A 274 20.83 -7.38 26.94
N GLU A 275 21.31 -6.87 28.08
CA GLU A 275 21.26 -7.57 29.38
C GLU A 275 19.83 -7.84 29.87
N ASP A 276 18.86 -7.00 29.47
CA ASP A 276 17.43 -7.22 29.76
C ASP A 276 16.86 -8.45 29.04
N PHE A 277 17.59 -9.00 28.06
CA PHE A 277 17.18 -10.12 27.21
C PHE A 277 18.34 -11.13 27.09
N PRO A 278 18.61 -11.92 28.17
CA PRO A 278 19.77 -12.84 28.21
C PRO A 278 19.69 -13.96 27.17
N GLU A 279 18.50 -14.29 26.71
CA GLU A 279 18.25 -15.33 25.71
C GLU A 279 18.44 -14.81 24.27
N GLN A 280 18.23 -15.66 23.29
CA GLN A 280 18.23 -15.25 21.89
C GLN A 280 17.12 -14.20 21.64
N LEU A 281 17.50 -13.03 21.09
CA LEU A 281 16.57 -11.90 20.94
C LEU A 281 15.36 -12.21 20.05
N GLY A 282 15.60 -12.80 18.88
CA GLY A 282 14.58 -12.92 17.83
C GLY A 282 14.22 -11.60 17.17
N THR A 283 13.13 -11.59 16.42
CA THR A 283 12.62 -10.41 15.70
C THR A 283 11.62 -9.64 16.55
N LEU A 284 11.71 -8.31 16.57
CA LEU A 284 10.72 -7.44 17.20
C LEU A 284 9.70 -6.97 16.16
N GLY A 285 8.45 -7.28 16.43
CA GLY A 285 7.31 -6.80 15.64
C GLY A 285 6.07 -6.72 16.50
N ILE A 286 5.69 -5.53 16.96
CA ILE A 286 4.53 -5.31 17.84
C ILE A 286 3.60 -4.28 17.22
N LEU A 287 2.29 -4.56 17.30
CA LEU A 287 1.21 -3.65 17.01
C LEU A 287 0.51 -3.24 18.29
N ILE A 288 0.35 -1.94 18.49
CA ILE A 288 -0.62 -1.32 19.39
C ILE A 288 -1.70 -0.74 18.48
N PRO A 289 -2.84 -1.41 18.32
CA PRO A 289 -3.85 -1.04 17.33
C PRO A 289 -4.66 0.18 17.78
N GLN A 290 -5.39 0.80 16.85
CA GLN A 290 -6.50 1.68 17.16
C GLN A 290 -7.57 0.89 17.92
N THR A 291 -8.04 1.40 19.06
CA THR A 291 -9.05 0.73 19.91
C THR A 291 -10.39 1.46 19.92
N SER A 292 -10.41 2.73 19.52
CA SER A 292 -11.62 3.56 19.52
C SER A 292 -11.47 4.78 18.62
N GLU A 293 -12.56 5.51 18.41
CA GLU A 293 -12.50 6.83 17.73
C GLU A 293 -11.74 7.89 18.55
N ARG A 294 -11.68 7.73 19.88
CA ARG A 294 -10.92 8.65 20.75
C ARG A 294 -9.42 8.39 20.74
N GLN A 295 -9.00 7.25 20.22
CA GLN A 295 -7.62 6.87 19.98
C GLN A 295 -7.42 6.67 18.47
N PRO A 296 -7.43 7.75 17.65
CA PRO A 296 -7.42 7.66 16.19
C PRO A 296 -5.99 7.45 15.67
N TYR A 297 -5.27 6.48 16.21
CA TYR A 297 -3.91 6.12 15.82
C TYR A 297 -3.59 4.68 16.18
N GLN A 298 -2.56 4.16 15.52
CA GLN A 298 -1.86 2.93 15.91
C GLN A 298 -0.36 3.20 16.09
N ILE A 299 0.33 2.33 16.81
CA ILE A 299 1.80 2.35 16.95
C ILE A 299 2.34 0.98 16.58
N GLN A 300 3.42 0.97 15.82
CA GLN A 300 4.16 -0.23 15.46
C GLN A 300 5.58 -0.13 16.00
N LEU A 301 6.10 -1.25 16.53
CA LEU A 301 7.48 -1.36 17.01
C LEU A 301 8.21 -2.38 16.16
N TYR A 302 9.41 -2.02 15.72
CA TYR A 302 10.27 -2.85 14.90
C TYR A 302 11.68 -2.91 15.46
N GLY A 303 12.32 -4.05 15.24
CA GLY A 303 13.72 -4.22 15.63
C GLY A 303 14.14 -5.69 15.69
N PRO A 304 15.31 -5.93 16.23
CA PRO A 304 16.39 -4.97 16.47
C PRO A 304 16.89 -4.33 15.18
N GLY A 305 17.15 -3.02 15.22
CA GLY A 305 17.66 -2.31 14.05
C GLY A 305 18.99 -2.89 13.57
N GLY A 306 19.16 -3.00 12.25
CA GLY A 306 20.34 -3.55 11.62
C GLY A 306 20.31 -5.05 11.32
N TYR A 307 19.36 -5.82 11.88
CA TYR A 307 19.27 -7.29 11.68
C TYR A 307 18.41 -7.72 10.48
N PHE A 308 17.73 -6.80 9.81
CA PHE A 308 16.91 -7.12 8.63
C PHE A 308 17.71 -7.36 7.36
N TRP A 309 19.00 -6.93 7.33
CA TRP A 309 19.83 -6.96 6.15
C TRP A 309 21.09 -7.76 6.41
N TYR A 310 21.44 -8.61 5.44
CA TYR A 310 22.71 -9.29 5.48
C TYR A 310 23.85 -8.25 5.39
N LYS A 311 24.75 -8.26 6.37
CA LYS A 311 25.95 -7.44 6.39
C LYS A 311 27.18 -8.33 6.22
N TYR A 312 28.06 -7.92 5.32
CA TYR A 312 29.35 -8.56 5.12
C TYR A 312 30.45 -8.00 6.02
N GLU A 313 30.11 -7.07 6.90
CA GLU A 313 31.05 -6.41 7.80
C GLU A 313 31.01 -7.08 9.17
N ASP A 314 32.18 -7.28 9.77
CA ASP A 314 32.31 -7.70 11.16
C ASP A 314 31.87 -6.55 12.07
N GLU A 315 30.67 -6.62 12.61
CA GLU A 315 30.22 -5.69 13.65
C GLU A 315 30.40 -6.36 15.02
N PRO A 316 31.01 -5.63 16.00
CA PRO A 316 31.08 -6.16 17.35
C PRO A 316 29.69 -6.34 17.95
N LEU A 317 29.52 -7.36 18.78
CA LEU A 317 28.30 -7.55 19.56
C LEU A 317 28.09 -6.30 20.42
N ARG A 318 26.95 -5.63 20.23
CA ARG A 318 26.60 -4.41 20.98
C ARG A 318 25.78 -4.79 22.21
N ASN A 319 26.05 -4.11 23.32
CA ASN A 319 25.26 -4.23 24.54
C ASN A 319 23.89 -3.56 24.41
N GLU A 320 23.70 -2.74 23.39
CA GLU A 320 22.47 -2.02 23.12
C GLU A 320 22.01 -2.28 21.68
N PHE A 321 20.70 -2.29 21.48
CA PHE A 321 20.10 -2.37 20.16
C PHE A 321 18.93 -1.39 20.01
N THR A 322 18.73 -0.93 18.78
CA THR A 322 17.72 0.07 18.48
C THR A 322 16.34 -0.57 18.26
N VAL A 323 15.33 0.12 18.77
CA VAL A 323 13.91 -0.12 18.47
C VAL A 323 13.36 1.09 17.74
N ARG A 324 12.68 0.85 16.63
CA ARG A 324 11.97 1.87 15.86
C ARG A 324 10.51 1.90 16.26
N PHE A 325 10.02 3.09 16.57
CA PHE A 325 8.62 3.40 16.83
C PHE A 325 8.05 4.08 15.61
N GLU A 326 6.94 3.57 15.10
CA GLU A 326 6.18 4.17 14.01
C GLU A 326 4.74 4.41 14.46
N GLY A 327 4.34 5.67 14.52
CA GLY A 327 2.98 6.07 14.84
C GLY A 327 2.25 6.53 13.61
N PHE A 328 1.05 6.00 13.39
CA PHE A 328 0.18 6.32 12.27
C PHE A 328 -1.12 6.92 12.81
N GLY A 329 -1.26 8.23 12.68
CA GLY A 329 -2.48 8.94 13.07
C GLY A 329 -3.44 9.09 11.89
N VAL A 330 -4.72 8.99 12.17
CA VAL A 330 -5.79 9.25 11.20
C VAL A 330 -5.75 10.71 10.77
N VAL A 331 -5.84 10.96 9.47
CA VAL A 331 -5.97 12.29 8.86
C VAL A 331 -7.39 12.43 8.30
N GLU A 332 -8.00 13.59 8.49
CA GLU A 332 -9.33 13.89 7.96
C GLU A 332 -9.36 13.83 6.43
N SER A 333 -10.35 13.12 5.90
CA SER A 333 -10.63 13.12 4.46
C SER A 333 -11.33 14.43 4.08
N ARG A 334 -10.56 15.42 3.57
CA ARG A 334 -11.05 16.75 3.22
C ARG A 334 -11.04 16.97 1.71
N PHE A 335 -12.07 17.61 1.19
CA PHE A 335 -12.21 17.92 -0.23
C PHE A 335 -11.05 18.76 -0.78
N ASP A 336 -10.53 19.70 0.01
CA ASP A 336 -9.46 20.62 -0.39
C ASP A 336 -8.08 19.95 -0.50
N ASN A 337 -7.88 18.80 0.15
CA ASN A 337 -6.70 17.98 -0.05
C ASN A 337 -6.86 17.22 -1.37
N GLN A 338 -6.03 17.53 -2.37
CA GLN A 338 -6.29 17.06 -3.72
C GLN A 338 -5.03 16.83 -4.56
N VAL A 339 -5.18 15.94 -5.51
CA VAL A 339 -4.33 15.78 -6.70
C VAL A 339 -4.99 16.52 -7.85
N TYR A 340 -4.28 17.40 -8.52
CA TYR A 340 -4.73 18.09 -9.74
C TYR A 340 -3.61 18.12 -10.77
N LEU A 341 -3.87 18.57 -11.97
CA LEU A 341 -2.90 18.56 -13.06
C LEU A 341 -2.47 19.98 -13.44
N ASP A 342 -1.18 20.13 -13.73
CA ASP A 342 -0.64 21.34 -14.35
C ASP A 342 -0.50 21.14 -15.87
N PRO A 343 -1.42 21.67 -16.69
CA PRO A 343 -1.37 21.51 -18.14
C PRO A 343 -0.18 22.24 -18.81
N ALA A 344 0.46 23.17 -18.10
CA ALA A 344 1.65 23.87 -18.59
C ALA A 344 2.92 23.02 -18.50
N ARG A 345 2.88 21.94 -17.74
CA ARG A 345 3.98 20.99 -17.56
C ARG A 345 3.54 19.59 -17.91
N VAL A 346 4.22 18.98 -18.83
CA VAL A 346 3.98 17.60 -19.23
C VAL A 346 5.22 16.78 -19.05
N ASP A 347 5.03 15.50 -18.71
CA ASP A 347 6.11 14.55 -18.68
C ASP A 347 6.56 14.13 -20.08
N GLU A 348 7.52 13.24 -20.15
CA GLU A 348 8.07 12.74 -21.41
C GLU A 348 7.06 11.97 -22.29
N TYR A 349 5.89 11.62 -21.77
CA TYR A 349 4.78 10.97 -22.50
C TYR A 349 3.67 11.95 -22.88
N GLY A 350 3.84 13.24 -22.60
CA GLY A 350 2.84 14.27 -22.86
C GLY A 350 1.68 14.28 -21.87
N VAL A 351 1.83 13.61 -20.73
CA VAL A 351 0.83 13.61 -19.65
C VAL A 351 1.10 14.79 -18.72
N PRO A 352 0.10 15.61 -18.37
CA PRO A 352 0.27 16.72 -17.44
C PRO A 352 0.80 16.30 -16.07
N ASP A 353 1.72 17.09 -15.51
CA ASP A 353 2.36 16.82 -14.22
C ASP A 353 1.33 16.86 -13.08
N ILE A 354 1.50 15.90 -12.17
CA ILE A 354 0.78 15.86 -10.90
C ILE A 354 1.15 17.07 -10.06
N GLN A 355 0.13 17.76 -9.56
CA GLN A 355 0.22 18.75 -8.51
C GLN A 355 -0.57 18.28 -7.29
N ILE A 356 -0.12 18.64 -6.09
CA ILE A 356 -0.77 18.25 -4.85
C ILE A 356 -0.99 19.49 -3.99
N ARG A 357 -2.21 19.65 -3.48
CA ARG A 357 -2.53 20.52 -2.35
C ARG A 357 -2.84 19.61 -1.16
N PHE A 358 -2.09 19.78 -0.10
CA PHE A 358 -2.28 19.00 1.13
C PHE A 358 -1.99 19.87 2.35
N SER A 359 -2.82 19.76 3.37
CA SER A 359 -2.56 20.36 4.68
C SER A 359 -3.21 19.52 5.77
N TYR A 360 -2.63 19.56 6.97
CA TYR A 360 -3.26 19.04 8.18
C TYR A 360 -4.30 20.02 8.70
N SER A 361 -5.44 19.53 9.19
CA SER A 361 -6.42 20.32 9.93
C SER A 361 -5.99 20.47 11.40
N ASP A 362 -6.67 21.36 12.17
CA ASP A 362 -6.45 21.47 13.60
C ASP A 362 -6.69 20.14 14.31
N LYS A 363 -7.67 19.37 13.86
CA LYS A 363 -7.97 18.04 14.39
C LYS A 363 -6.87 17.03 14.08
N ASP A 364 -6.27 17.10 12.88
CA ASP A 364 -5.10 16.28 12.55
C ASP A 364 -3.89 16.63 13.44
N LEU A 365 -3.71 17.92 13.75
CA LEU A 365 -2.66 18.36 14.67
C LEU A 365 -2.89 17.83 16.10
N GLU A 366 -4.14 17.77 16.56
CA GLU A 366 -4.49 17.14 17.84
C GLU A 366 -4.17 15.63 17.83
N VAL A 367 -4.46 14.93 16.73
CA VAL A 367 -4.11 13.51 16.56
C VAL A 367 -2.61 13.31 16.59
N ILE A 368 -1.83 14.14 15.89
CA ILE A 368 -0.35 14.11 15.93
C ILE A 368 0.16 14.25 17.36
N GLN A 369 -0.40 15.18 18.14
CA GLN A 369 -0.05 15.34 19.55
C GLN A 369 -0.37 14.10 20.39
N GLN A 370 -1.51 13.44 20.11
CA GLN A 370 -1.86 12.17 20.78
C GLN A 370 -0.85 11.08 20.45
N VAL A 371 -0.45 10.92 19.18
CA VAL A 371 0.57 9.95 18.73
C VAL A 371 1.88 10.19 19.46
N VAL A 372 2.35 11.44 19.52
CA VAL A 372 3.60 11.81 20.20
C VAL A 372 3.56 11.45 21.70
N ARG A 373 2.44 11.77 22.39
CA ARG A 373 2.26 11.38 23.80
C ARG A 373 2.24 9.86 23.99
N ALA A 374 1.57 9.15 23.10
CA ALA A 374 1.49 7.70 23.14
C ALA A 374 2.85 7.03 22.89
N ILE A 375 3.65 7.50 21.92
CA ILE A 375 5.01 7.01 21.67
C ILE A 375 5.89 7.22 22.91
N ARG A 376 5.77 8.37 23.60
CA ARG A 376 6.51 8.60 24.86
C ARG A 376 6.12 7.60 25.94
N LYS A 377 4.82 7.38 26.15
CA LYS A 377 4.33 6.42 27.13
C LYS A 377 4.78 4.99 26.80
N VAL A 378 4.76 4.61 25.52
CA VAL A 378 5.26 3.30 25.06
C VAL A 378 6.75 3.15 25.37
N SER A 379 7.57 4.16 25.04
CA SER A 379 9.02 4.17 25.31
C SER A 379 9.33 4.00 26.80
N GLU A 380 8.63 4.74 27.68
CA GLU A 380 8.74 4.61 29.14
C GLU A 380 8.34 3.21 29.62
N THR A 381 7.22 2.68 29.12
CA THR A 381 6.69 1.37 29.49
C THR A 381 7.65 0.22 29.16
N ILE A 382 8.27 0.27 27.98
CA ILE A 382 9.23 -0.77 27.55
C ILE A 382 10.66 -0.49 28.00
N ARG A 383 10.91 0.64 28.65
CA ARG A 383 12.22 1.12 29.10
C ARG A 383 13.23 1.31 27.96
N ALA A 384 12.76 1.91 26.86
CA ALA A 384 13.58 2.21 25.69
C ALA A 384 13.77 3.73 25.54
N PRO A 385 14.74 4.36 26.22
CA PRO A 385 14.99 5.80 26.15
C PRO A 385 15.27 6.22 24.69
N PHE A 386 14.71 7.36 24.28
CA PHE A 386 14.88 7.85 22.92
C PHE A 386 16.30 8.30 22.62
N VAL A 387 16.74 7.98 21.43
CA VAL A 387 17.98 8.44 20.82
C VAL A 387 17.71 9.27 19.58
N SER A 388 18.61 10.21 19.30
CA SER A 388 18.64 10.92 18.03
C SER A 388 19.46 10.11 17.04
N LEU A 389 18.91 9.82 15.87
CA LEU A 389 19.65 9.26 14.76
C LEU A 389 19.76 10.33 13.66
N ASP A 390 20.93 10.41 13.05
CA ASP A 390 21.19 11.31 11.91
C ASP A 390 20.88 12.80 12.21
N GLY A 391 21.06 13.24 13.45
CA GLY A 391 20.81 14.63 13.87
C GLY A 391 19.34 15.06 13.90
N ARG A 392 18.40 14.14 13.69
CA ARG A 392 16.95 14.41 13.74
C ARG A 392 16.45 14.55 15.19
N PRO A 393 15.34 15.26 15.42
CA PRO A 393 14.66 15.25 16.71
C PRO A 393 14.34 13.81 17.15
N LYS A 394 14.34 13.56 18.47
CA LYS A 394 14.06 12.23 19.03
C LYS A 394 12.71 11.65 18.64
N ILE A 395 11.71 12.50 18.41
CA ILE A 395 10.40 12.14 17.86
C ILE A 395 10.12 13.13 16.73
N CYS A 396 9.87 12.63 15.52
CA CYS A 396 9.66 13.43 14.33
C CYS A 396 8.31 13.11 13.69
N LEU A 397 7.54 14.15 13.34
CA LEU A 397 6.55 14.04 12.28
C LEU A 397 7.30 13.97 10.97
N MET A 398 7.09 12.90 10.22
CA MET A 398 7.73 12.70 8.92
C MET A 398 7.06 13.55 7.84
N PRO A 399 7.80 13.94 6.80
CA PRO A 399 7.23 14.69 5.68
C PRO A 399 6.02 13.99 5.03
N ALA A 400 5.03 14.78 4.61
CA ALA A 400 3.85 14.25 3.95
C ALA A 400 4.21 13.40 2.71
N GLY A 401 3.60 12.24 2.59
CA GLY A 401 3.88 11.24 1.54
C GLY A 401 4.91 10.17 1.90
N GLN A 402 5.64 10.32 3.01
CA GLN A 402 6.67 9.34 3.39
C GLN A 402 6.10 8.02 3.93
N ASP A 403 4.88 8.05 4.46
CA ASP A 403 4.15 6.85 4.90
C ASP A 403 3.79 5.91 3.74
N ASN A 404 3.76 6.41 2.50
CA ASN A 404 3.32 5.69 1.30
C ASN A 404 1.88 5.14 1.38
N HIS A 405 1.04 5.69 2.24
CA HIS A 405 -0.35 5.27 2.47
C HIS A 405 -1.36 6.19 1.78
N VAL A 406 -0.95 6.83 0.69
CA VAL A 406 -1.80 7.74 -0.10
C VAL A 406 -3.08 7.06 -0.52
N SER A 407 -4.24 7.71 -0.29
CA SER A 407 -5.57 7.16 -0.50
C SER A 407 -6.62 8.22 -0.81
N GLY A 408 -7.83 7.81 -1.15
CA GLY A 408 -9.04 8.64 -1.17
C GLY A 408 -9.30 9.43 -2.45
N THR A 409 -8.34 9.57 -3.34
CA THR A 409 -8.40 10.45 -4.51
C THR A 409 -9.43 10.08 -5.60
N CYS A 410 -10.04 8.90 -5.49
CA CYS A 410 -11.20 8.44 -6.26
C CYS A 410 -12.19 7.72 -5.32
N ARG A 411 -12.31 8.21 -4.08
CA ARG A 411 -13.01 7.53 -2.99
C ARG A 411 -14.40 7.03 -3.39
N MET A 412 -14.80 5.90 -2.80
CA MET A 412 -16.15 5.37 -2.97
C MET A 412 -17.18 6.25 -2.26
N SER A 413 -18.29 6.53 -2.91
CA SER A 413 -19.50 7.11 -2.33
C SER A 413 -20.71 6.72 -3.17
N GLU A 414 -21.88 6.64 -2.57
CA GLU A 414 -23.15 6.51 -3.31
C GLU A 414 -23.53 7.85 -3.98
N ASP A 415 -23.08 8.98 -3.44
CA ASP A 415 -23.26 10.30 -4.06
C ASP A 415 -22.08 10.64 -4.98
N SER A 416 -22.35 10.79 -6.27
CA SER A 416 -21.35 11.13 -7.28
C SER A 416 -20.70 12.52 -7.08
N ARG A 417 -21.27 13.37 -6.25
CA ARG A 417 -20.66 14.68 -5.88
C ARG A 417 -19.57 14.52 -4.82
N GLU A 418 -19.65 13.44 -4.02
CA GLU A 418 -18.74 13.17 -2.90
C GLU A 418 -17.75 12.04 -3.19
N GLY A 419 -17.96 11.28 -4.25
CA GLY A 419 -17.10 10.15 -4.65
C GLY A 419 -16.71 10.18 -6.12
N GLY A 420 -15.54 9.66 -6.43
CA GLY A 420 -15.09 9.39 -7.81
C GLY A 420 -15.67 8.08 -8.33
N THR A 421 -15.97 7.15 -7.42
CA THR A 421 -16.52 5.82 -7.73
C THR A 421 -17.71 5.48 -6.85
N ASN A 422 -18.58 4.58 -7.36
CA ASN A 422 -19.63 3.98 -6.54
C ASN A 422 -19.04 2.94 -5.56
N ARG A 423 -19.90 2.34 -4.73
CA ARG A 423 -19.49 1.35 -3.73
C ARG A 423 -18.72 0.14 -4.29
N TYR A 424 -18.81 -0.14 -5.57
CA TYR A 424 -18.13 -1.27 -6.25
C TYR A 424 -16.86 -0.86 -6.99
N GLY A 425 -16.42 0.40 -6.87
CA GLY A 425 -15.27 0.92 -7.58
C GLY A 425 -15.55 1.34 -9.02
N GLU A 426 -16.80 1.27 -9.53
CA GLU A 426 -17.14 1.78 -10.86
C GLU A 426 -17.18 3.31 -10.85
N VAL A 427 -16.51 3.93 -11.80
CA VAL A 427 -16.41 5.40 -11.91
C VAL A 427 -17.78 5.98 -12.23
N HIS A 428 -18.22 6.97 -11.46
CA HIS A 428 -19.51 7.60 -11.67
C HIS A 428 -19.66 8.18 -13.08
N GLY A 429 -20.76 7.86 -13.74
CA GLY A 429 -21.04 8.32 -15.11
C GLY A 429 -20.27 7.60 -16.21
N MET A 430 -19.48 6.55 -15.88
CA MET A 430 -18.61 5.84 -16.81
C MET A 430 -18.85 4.33 -16.78
N SER A 431 -19.70 3.81 -17.64
CA SER A 431 -19.97 2.37 -17.72
C SER A 431 -18.72 1.60 -18.15
N GLY A 432 -18.43 0.50 -17.41
CA GLY A 432 -17.33 -0.40 -17.67
C GLY A 432 -15.96 0.12 -17.25
N LEU A 433 -15.88 1.28 -16.56
CA LEU A 433 -14.64 1.81 -16.01
C LEU A 433 -14.62 1.67 -14.49
N PHE A 434 -13.64 0.97 -13.98
CA PHE A 434 -13.47 0.68 -12.56
C PHE A 434 -12.14 1.20 -12.04
N VAL A 435 -12.08 1.47 -10.75
CA VAL A 435 -10.85 1.75 -10.00
C VAL A 435 -10.71 0.70 -8.91
N ALA A 436 -9.53 0.10 -8.79
CA ALA A 436 -9.26 -0.96 -7.83
C ALA A 436 -7.87 -0.80 -7.18
N ASP A 437 -7.64 0.33 -6.55
CA ASP A 437 -6.43 0.62 -5.76
C ASP A 437 -6.78 1.46 -4.53
N ASN A 438 -5.78 1.98 -3.85
CA ASN A 438 -5.98 2.72 -2.62
C ASN A 438 -6.73 4.06 -2.80
N SER A 439 -6.88 4.55 -4.04
CA SER A 439 -7.64 5.78 -4.31
C SER A 439 -9.13 5.65 -3.99
N VAL A 440 -9.69 4.42 -4.03
CA VAL A 440 -11.13 4.21 -3.73
C VAL A 440 -11.46 4.22 -2.24
N VAL A 441 -10.47 4.16 -1.35
CA VAL A 441 -10.69 4.11 0.11
C VAL A 441 -11.32 5.41 0.60
N PRO A 442 -12.54 5.40 1.18
CA PRO A 442 -13.24 6.65 1.53
C PRO A 442 -12.61 7.39 2.70
N LEU A 443 -12.11 6.64 3.67
CA LEU A 443 -11.43 7.12 4.85
C LEU A 443 -10.38 6.10 5.24
N VAL A 444 -9.12 6.49 5.23
CA VAL A 444 -8.05 5.68 5.80
C VAL A 444 -8.11 5.85 7.32
N GLY A 445 -8.37 4.73 8.05
CA GLY A 445 -8.24 4.71 9.50
C GLY A 445 -6.78 4.82 9.92
N ALA A 446 -6.42 4.28 11.08
CA ALA A 446 -5.01 4.24 11.50
C ALA A 446 -4.22 3.07 10.91
N SER A 447 -4.88 2.09 10.30
CA SER A 447 -4.26 0.83 9.82
C SER A 447 -3.60 1.00 8.47
N ASN A 448 -2.49 0.28 8.24
CA ASN A 448 -1.87 0.18 6.92
C ASN A 448 -2.90 -0.26 5.88
N PRO A 449 -3.04 0.42 4.73
CA PRO A 449 -4.20 0.24 3.86
C PRO A 449 -4.14 -0.97 2.94
N THR A 450 -2.99 -1.63 2.75
CA THR A 450 -2.78 -2.64 1.71
C THR A 450 -3.78 -3.81 1.79
N LEU A 451 -4.05 -4.34 3.00
CA LEU A 451 -5.03 -5.42 3.17
C LEU A 451 -6.44 -4.96 2.74
N SER A 452 -6.83 -3.74 3.12
CA SER A 452 -8.12 -3.15 2.71
C SER A 452 -8.18 -2.94 1.20
N THR A 453 -7.10 -2.48 0.59
CA THR A 453 -6.99 -2.30 -0.87
C THR A 453 -7.19 -3.63 -1.60
N VAL A 454 -6.50 -4.69 -1.18
CA VAL A 454 -6.63 -6.04 -1.76
C VAL A 454 -8.07 -6.55 -1.59
N SER A 455 -8.66 -6.38 -0.40
CA SER A 455 -10.03 -6.81 -0.11
C SER A 455 -11.05 -6.10 -1.02
N LEU A 456 -10.93 -4.77 -1.17
CA LEU A 456 -11.79 -3.98 -2.05
C LEU A 456 -11.57 -4.33 -3.53
N ALA A 457 -10.33 -4.60 -3.96
CA ALA A 457 -10.01 -5.00 -5.32
C ALA A 457 -10.62 -6.37 -5.68
N ILE A 458 -10.56 -7.34 -4.76
CA ILE A 458 -11.24 -8.65 -4.91
C ILE A 458 -12.75 -8.44 -5.04
N ARG A 459 -13.33 -7.57 -4.21
CA ARG A 459 -14.75 -7.22 -4.24
C ARG A 459 -15.15 -6.55 -5.57
N THR A 460 -14.36 -5.62 -6.06
CA THR A 460 -14.56 -4.99 -7.38
C THR A 460 -14.52 -6.03 -8.50
N ALA A 461 -13.58 -6.99 -8.43
CA ALA A 461 -13.51 -8.08 -9.39
C ALA A 461 -14.74 -8.98 -9.35
N ASP A 462 -15.26 -9.35 -8.17
CA ASP A 462 -16.49 -10.15 -8.05
C ASP A 462 -17.71 -9.41 -8.62
N TYR A 463 -17.82 -8.10 -8.39
CA TYR A 463 -18.86 -7.29 -9.01
C TYR A 463 -18.71 -7.23 -10.53
N LEU A 464 -17.51 -7.00 -11.04
CA LEU A 464 -17.23 -7.01 -12.48
C LEU A 464 -17.59 -8.35 -13.11
N ILE A 465 -17.24 -9.49 -12.49
CA ILE A 465 -17.61 -10.83 -12.96
C ILE A 465 -19.12 -10.97 -13.11
N SER A 466 -19.90 -10.40 -12.19
CA SER A 466 -21.36 -10.44 -12.26
C SER A 466 -21.95 -9.65 -13.45
N LYS A 467 -21.15 -8.83 -14.13
CA LYS A 467 -21.51 -8.00 -15.28
C LYS A 467 -21.02 -8.57 -16.62
N LEU A 468 -20.06 -9.53 -16.59
CA LEU A 468 -19.54 -10.20 -17.79
C LEU A 468 -20.49 -11.28 -18.29
#